data_84c3905e614c717694b5a02ac2ae7678
#
_entry.id   84c3905e614c717694b5a02ac2ae7678
#
_cell.length_a   1.000
_cell.length_b   1.000
_cell.length_c   1.000
_cell.angle_alpha   90.00
_cell.angle_beta   90.00
_cell.angle_gamma   90.00
#
_symmetry.space_group_name_H-M   'P 1'
#
loop_
_entity.id
_entity.type
_entity.pdbx_description
1 polymer ?
#
loop_
_entity_poly.entity_id
_entity_poly.type
_entity_poly.pdbx_seq_one_letter_code
_entity_poly.pdbx_strand_id
1 'polypeptide(L)'
;VYNIRYATGTGPAFHLPVPGAGYLRSSRKTLDDITQFIRGQDADLVGLIEVDTGSMRSGLVNQAEHIANHLGHYTAYQCKYGAASMNLQLPIVRKQANALLAAPRVHGERFHFFPTGIKRLVIELELEDCCVFLVHLSIKYRHRQEQLAHLHELVRTAPKPVIVAGDFNTFTGRDELFLFQQATGLRNANTRHLASYPARVPRAELDFVLVSPEIEVLDFRIPDVRLSDHRPIICDLRVRSAARMSAA
;
A
#
# COMPACT_ATOMS: atom_id res chain seq x y z
N VAL A 1 -2.32 4.98 3.49
CA VAL A 1 -2.34 3.83 2.57
C VAL A 1 -3.77 3.44 2.26
N TYR A 2 -4.04 3.12 1.01
CA TYR A 2 -5.37 2.74 0.59
C TYR A 2 -5.35 1.69 -0.54
N ASN A 3 -5.90 0.52 -0.29
CA ASN A 3 -6.22 -0.44 -1.34
C ASN A 3 -7.53 0.02 -2.01
N ILE A 4 -7.41 0.61 -3.22
CA ILE A 4 -8.54 1.22 -3.92
C ILE A 4 -9.29 0.25 -4.84
N ARG A 5 -8.83 -1.00 -4.91
CA ARG A 5 -9.45 -2.05 -5.74
C ARG A 5 -9.81 -1.56 -7.14
N TYR A 6 -8.87 -0.89 -7.79
CA TYR A 6 -9.04 -0.34 -9.15
C TYR A 6 -10.21 0.64 -9.30
N ALA A 7 -10.64 1.31 -8.22
CA ALA A 7 -11.81 2.19 -8.16
C ALA A 7 -13.11 1.52 -8.68
N THR A 8 -13.29 0.24 -8.40
CA THR A 8 -14.51 -0.50 -8.78
C THR A 8 -15.70 -0.20 -7.85
N GLY A 9 -15.44 0.42 -6.70
CA GLY A 9 -16.46 0.79 -5.71
C GLY A 9 -16.99 -0.38 -4.90
N THR A 10 -18.04 -0.13 -4.13
CA THR A 10 -18.71 -1.08 -3.21
C THR A 10 -20.19 -1.26 -3.52
N GLY A 11 -20.58 -1.18 -4.80
CA GLY A 11 -21.98 -1.32 -5.23
C GLY A 11 -22.58 -2.72 -4.94
N PRO A 12 -23.89 -2.92 -5.18
CA PRO A 12 -24.58 -4.18 -4.89
C PRO A 12 -23.92 -5.41 -5.55
N ALA A 13 -23.36 -5.24 -6.74
CA ALA A 13 -22.65 -6.29 -7.46
C ALA A 13 -21.34 -6.74 -6.78
N PHE A 14 -20.82 -5.96 -5.83
CA PHE A 14 -19.62 -6.26 -5.06
C PHE A 14 -19.75 -7.53 -4.20
N HIS A 15 -20.93 -7.79 -3.68
CA HIS A 15 -21.21 -8.92 -2.78
C HIS A 15 -21.77 -10.16 -3.50
N LEU A 16 -21.93 -10.10 -4.82
CA LEU A 16 -22.35 -11.27 -5.58
C LEU A 16 -21.22 -12.31 -5.62
N PRO A 17 -21.50 -13.59 -5.36
CA PRO A 17 -20.50 -14.66 -5.35
C PRO A 17 -20.01 -15.04 -6.76
N VAL A 18 -20.23 -14.18 -7.74
CA VAL A 18 -19.77 -14.39 -9.11
C VAL A 18 -18.33 -13.90 -9.21
N PRO A 19 -17.34 -14.79 -9.47
CA PRO A 19 -15.97 -14.41 -9.67
C PRO A 19 -15.86 -13.34 -10.76
N GLY A 20 -15.32 -12.16 -10.42
CA GLY A 20 -15.17 -11.04 -11.36
C GLY A 20 -16.34 -10.05 -11.42
N ALA A 21 -17.47 -10.30 -10.74
CA ALA A 21 -18.53 -9.29 -10.64
C ALA A 21 -17.98 -8.03 -9.97
N GLY A 22 -18.13 -6.87 -10.63
CA GLY A 22 -17.58 -5.59 -10.19
C GLY A 22 -16.08 -5.39 -10.47
N TYR A 23 -15.32 -6.44 -10.83
CA TYR A 23 -13.89 -6.34 -11.12
C TYR A 23 -13.58 -5.79 -12.53
N LEU A 24 -14.52 -5.96 -13.44
CA LEU A 24 -14.34 -5.60 -14.86
C LEU A 24 -14.68 -4.15 -15.19
N ARG A 25 -15.19 -3.38 -14.24
CA ARG A 25 -15.64 -2.02 -14.49
C ARG A 25 -15.22 -1.06 -13.38
N SER A 26 -14.25 -0.22 -13.66
CA SER A 26 -13.91 0.92 -12.83
C SER A 26 -14.96 2.02 -12.98
N SER A 27 -15.23 2.77 -11.91
CA SER A 27 -16.12 3.92 -11.93
C SER A 27 -15.31 5.21 -11.86
N ARG A 28 -15.51 6.09 -12.84
CA ARG A 28 -14.89 7.42 -12.83
C ARG A 28 -15.30 8.20 -11.58
N LYS A 29 -16.59 8.16 -11.25
CA LYS A 29 -17.10 8.80 -10.03
C LYS A 29 -16.40 8.27 -8.77
N THR A 30 -16.21 6.95 -8.65
CA THR A 30 -15.51 6.37 -7.50
C THR A 30 -14.05 6.82 -7.45
N LEU A 31 -13.36 6.91 -8.60
CA LEU A 31 -12.00 7.43 -8.67
C LEU A 31 -11.93 8.89 -8.20
N ASP A 32 -12.87 9.72 -8.65
CA ASP A 32 -12.93 11.14 -8.27
C ASP A 32 -13.26 11.29 -6.77
N ASP A 33 -14.19 10.49 -6.23
CA ASP A 33 -14.54 10.47 -4.80
C ASP A 33 -13.32 10.03 -3.94
N ILE A 34 -12.54 9.02 -4.38
CA ILE A 34 -11.29 8.58 -3.75
C ILE A 34 -10.26 9.72 -3.79
N THR A 35 -10.09 10.35 -4.94
CA THR A 35 -9.14 11.46 -5.12
C THR A 35 -9.46 12.62 -4.20
N GLN A 36 -10.74 13.01 -4.13
CA GLN A 36 -11.19 14.06 -3.25
C GLN A 36 -11.00 13.72 -1.77
N PHE A 37 -11.30 12.48 -1.38
CA PHE A 37 -11.03 12.00 -0.02
C PHE A 37 -9.54 12.12 0.32
N ILE A 38 -8.64 11.61 -0.53
CA ILE A 38 -7.18 11.64 -0.30
C ILE A 38 -6.70 13.10 -0.22
N ARG A 39 -7.15 13.97 -1.12
CA ARG A 39 -6.82 15.39 -1.11
C ARG A 39 -7.23 16.08 0.21
N GLY A 40 -8.38 15.71 0.77
CA GLY A 40 -8.84 16.24 2.05
C GLY A 40 -8.02 15.77 3.26
N GLN A 41 -7.11 14.80 3.09
CA GLN A 41 -6.22 14.36 4.17
C GLN A 41 -4.91 15.15 4.21
N ASP A 42 -4.56 15.91 3.18
CA ASP A 42 -3.32 16.70 3.06
C ASP A 42 -2.07 15.86 3.40
N ALA A 43 -2.02 14.64 2.86
CA ALA A 43 -1.02 13.66 3.21
C ALA A 43 0.26 13.84 2.37
N ASP A 44 1.43 13.88 3.02
CA ASP A 44 2.74 13.95 2.36
C ASP A 44 3.06 12.71 1.51
N LEU A 45 2.59 11.54 1.96
CA LEU A 45 2.82 10.24 1.33
C LEU A 45 1.52 9.49 1.15
N VAL A 46 1.28 8.95 -0.05
CA VAL A 46 0.08 8.17 -0.35
C VAL A 46 0.45 6.84 -1.01
N GLY A 47 0.30 5.74 -0.26
CA GLY A 47 0.43 4.39 -0.80
C GLY A 47 -0.90 3.94 -1.38
N LEU A 48 -0.93 3.69 -2.69
CA LEU A 48 -2.10 3.18 -3.42
C LEU A 48 -1.87 1.74 -3.84
N ILE A 49 -2.78 0.89 -3.44
CA ILE A 49 -2.74 -0.54 -3.76
C ILE A 49 -3.91 -0.87 -4.68
N GLU A 50 -3.67 -1.77 -5.63
CA GLU A 50 -4.62 -2.14 -6.67
C GLU A 50 -5.09 -0.94 -7.50
N VAL A 51 -4.15 -0.25 -8.16
CA VAL A 51 -4.41 0.79 -9.15
C VAL A 51 -4.42 0.21 -10.56
N ASP A 52 -5.18 0.83 -11.46
CA ASP A 52 -5.18 0.55 -12.89
C ASP A 52 -4.43 1.65 -13.64
N THR A 53 -3.43 1.28 -14.43
CA THR A 53 -2.59 2.22 -15.18
C THR A 53 -3.07 2.43 -16.62
N GLY A 54 -4.38 2.44 -16.83
CA GLY A 54 -5.01 2.74 -18.13
C GLY A 54 -5.37 1.50 -18.94
N SER A 55 -6.06 0.54 -18.32
CA SER A 55 -6.72 -0.54 -19.08
C SER A 55 -8.08 -0.09 -19.62
N MET A 56 -8.70 -0.93 -20.45
CA MET A 56 -10.08 -0.71 -20.92
C MET A 56 -11.07 -0.65 -19.74
N ARG A 57 -10.79 -1.35 -18.62
CA ARG A 57 -11.58 -1.33 -17.41
C ARG A 57 -11.71 0.07 -16.81
N SER A 58 -10.61 0.84 -16.79
CA SER A 58 -10.54 2.20 -16.26
C SER A 58 -10.88 3.28 -17.30
N GLY A 59 -11.35 2.89 -18.51
CA GLY A 59 -11.55 3.83 -19.62
C GLY A 59 -10.24 4.48 -20.06
N LEU A 60 -9.14 3.72 -20.05
CA LEU A 60 -7.79 4.14 -20.40
C LEU A 60 -7.19 5.20 -19.44
N VAL A 61 -7.80 5.41 -18.28
CA VAL A 61 -7.30 6.36 -17.26
C VAL A 61 -6.25 5.67 -16.39
N ASN A 62 -5.06 6.26 -16.28
CA ASN A 62 -4.07 5.90 -15.28
C ASN A 62 -4.49 6.49 -13.93
N GLN A 63 -4.96 5.63 -13.02
CA GLN A 63 -5.51 6.06 -11.72
C GLN A 63 -4.43 6.66 -10.81
N ALA A 64 -3.19 6.16 -10.88
CA ALA A 64 -2.08 6.69 -10.09
C ALA A 64 -1.74 8.12 -10.51
N GLU A 65 -1.55 8.35 -11.81
CA GLU A 65 -1.28 9.69 -12.36
C GLU A 65 -2.45 10.65 -12.14
N HIS A 66 -3.69 10.15 -12.28
CA HIS A 66 -4.88 10.96 -12.03
C HIS A 66 -4.88 11.52 -10.61
N ILE A 67 -4.64 10.66 -9.60
CA ILE A 67 -4.59 11.09 -8.19
C ILE A 67 -3.38 11.99 -7.95
N ALA A 68 -2.19 11.60 -8.42
CA ALA A 68 -0.97 12.37 -8.23
C ALA A 68 -1.06 13.79 -8.79
N ASN A 69 -1.62 13.95 -9.99
CA ASN A 69 -1.80 15.26 -10.62
C ASN A 69 -2.76 16.16 -9.82
N HIS A 70 -3.81 15.60 -9.20
CA HIS A 70 -4.73 16.35 -8.36
C HIS A 70 -4.11 16.77 -7.02
N LEU A 71 -3.09 16.05 -6.55
CA LEU A 71 -2.38 16.34 -5.30
C LEU A 71 -1.14 17.22 -5.55
N GLY A 72 -0.61 17.26 -6.77
CA GLY A 72 0.69 17.87 -7.07
C GLY A 72 1.87 17.02 -6.56
N HIS A 73 1.69 15.70 -6.45
CA HIS A 73 2.69 14.79 -5.91
C HIS A 73 3.52 14.13 -7.02
N TYR A 74 4.79 13.82 -6.68
CA TYR A 74 5.57 12.83 -7.42
C TYR A 74 4.87 11.48 -7.37
N THR A 75 4.97 10.68 -8.43
CA THR A 75 4.37 9.34 -8.46
C THR A 75 5.32 8.29 -8.97
N ALA A 76 5.59 7.29 -8.14
CA ALA A 76 6.25 6.05 -8.49
C ALA A 76 5.21 4.95 -8.61
N TYR A 77 5.07 4.35 -9.78
CA TYR A 77 4.17 3.20 -9.97
C TYR A 77 4.76 2.17 -10.89
N GLN A 78 4.43 0.91 -10.67
CA GLN A 78 4.89 -0.20 -11.51
C GLN A 78 3.83 -1.31 -11.51
N CYS A 79 3.78 -2.05 -12.63
CA CYS A 79 2.98 -3.26 -12.74
C CYS A 79 3.40 -4.27 -11.66
N LYS A 80 2.43 -4.86 -10.97
CA LYS A 80 2.68 -5.81 -9.87
C LYS A 80 3.24 -7.16 -10.32
N TYR A 81 3.31 -7.40 -11.63
CA TYR A 81 3.85 -8.64 -12.21
C TYR A 81 5.26 -8.40 -12.75
N GLY A 82 6.20 -9.27 -12.40
CA GLY A 82 7.55 -9.21 -12.98
C GLY A 82 7.57 -9.47 -14.49
N ALA A 83 8.60 -9.00 -15.18
CA ALA A 83 8.72 -9.03 -16.65
C ALA A 83 8.53 -10.43 -17.27
N ALA A 84 8.87 -11.50 -16.56
CA ALA A 84 8.71 -12.89 -17.03
C ALA A 84 7.31 -13.48 -16.78
N SER A 85 6.34 -12.69 -16.29
CA SER A 85 5.01 -13.22 -15.95
C SER A 85 4.12 -13.36 -17.19
N MET A 86 3.54 -14.54 -17.39
CA MET A 86 2.52 -14.78 -18.43
C MET A 86 1.28 -13.87 -18.26
N ASN A 87 1.03 -13.38 -17.05
CA ASN A 87 -0.07 -12.46 -16.76
C ASN A 87 0.03 -11.14 -17.55
N LEU A 88 1.24 -10.75 -18.01
CA LEU A 88 1.44 -9.56 -18.82
C LEU A 88 0.82 -9.67 -20.24
N GLN A 89 0.46 -10.86 -20.68
CA GLN A 89 -0.22 -11.06 -21.97
C GLN A 89 -1.72 -10.66 -21.90
N LEU A 90 -2.29 -10.58 -20.69
CA LEU A 90 -3.70 -10.22 -20.52
C LEU A 90 -3.87 -8.69 -20.47
N PRO A 91 -4.70 -8.08 -21.35
CA PRO A 91 -4.78 -6.62 -21.51
C PRO A 91 -5.10 -5.84 -20.24
N ILE A 92 -6.00 -6.36 -19.39
CA ILE A 92 -6.37 -5.71 -18.12
C ILE A 92 -5.30 -5.99 -17.06
N VAL A 93 -4.81 -7.22 -17.00
CA VAL A 93 -3.91 -7.67 -15.92
C VAL A 93 -2.56 -6.98 -16.00
N ARG A 94 -2.01 -6.76 -17.20
CA ARG A 94 -0.75 -6.03 -17.42
C ARG A 94 -0.78 -4.57 -16.94
N LYS A 95 -1.97 -4.02 -16.72
CA LYS A 95 -2.19 -2.64 -16.24
C LYS A 95 -2.48 -2.56 -14.73
N GLN A 96 -2.45 -3.69 -14.04
CA GLN A 96 -2.61 -3.72 -12.58
C GLN A 96 -1.29 -3.38 -11.91
N ALA A 97 -1.32 -2.34 -11.08
CA ALA A 97 -0.14 -1.79 -10.43
C ALA A 97 -0.40 -1.45 -8.96
N ASN A 98 0.66 -1.08 -8.27
CA ASN A 98 0.63 -0.29 -7.05
C ASN A 98 1.35 1.03 -7.32
N ALA A 99 1.08 2.05 -6.53
CA ALA A 99 1.72 3.35 -6.66
C ALA A 99 2.04 3.96 -5.28
N LEU A 100 3.16 4.64 -5.20
CA LEU A 100 3.55 5.43 -4.04
C LEU A 100 3.71 6.89 -4.50
N LEU A 101 2.91 7.78 -3.91
CA LEU A 101 2.91 9.20 -4.22
C LEU A 101 3.60 9.95 -3.09
N ALA A 102 4.37 10.98 -3.43
CA ALA A 102 5.13 11.77 -2.46
C ALA A 102 5.09 13.27 -2.78
N ALA A 103 4.75 14.09 -1.78
CA ALA A 103 4.96 15.55 -1.80
C ALA A 103 6.42 15.91 -1.51
N PRO A 104 7.13 15.25 -0.55
CA PRO A 104 8.54 15.51 -0.31
C PRO A 104 9.41 15.11 -1.50
N ARG A 105 10.60 15.72 -1.58
CA ARG A 105 11.57 15.38 -2.60
C ARG A 105 12.00 13.91 -2.49
N VAL A 106 11.90 13.20 -3.60
CA VAL A 106 12.38 11.83 -3.74
C VAL A 106 13.86 11.87 -4.18
N HIS A 107 14.74 11.23 -3.41
CA HIS A 107 16.16 11.10 -3.67
C HIS A 107 16.51 9.84 -4.45
N GLY A 108 15.69 8.79 -4.29
CA GLY A 108 15.86 7.54 -4.99
C GLY A 108 14.53 6.76 -5.11
N GLU A 109 14.40 6.04 -6.21
CA GLU A 109 13.27 5.16 -6.49
C GLU A 109 13.80 3.80 -6.91
N ARG A 110 13.27 2.72 -6.30
CA ARG A 110 13.60 1.35 -6.67
C ARG A 110 12.35 0.48 -6.68
N PHE A 111 12.30 -0.44 -7.63
CA PHE A 111 11.26 -1.46 -7.73
C PHE A 111 11.88 -2.83 -7.51
N HIS A 112 11.42 -3.51 -6.48
CA HIS A 112 11.84 -4.88 -6.18
C HIS A 112 10.70 -5.84 -6.46
N PHE A 113 11.05 -7.09 -6.80
CA PHE A 113 10.05 -8.12 -7.06
C PHE A 113 10.35 -9.35 -6.21
N PHE A 114 9.40 -9.74 -5.39
CA PHE A 114 9.49 -10.98 -4.64
C PHE A 114 9.66 -12.18 -5.58
N PRO A 115 10.44 -13.18 -5.19
CA PRO A 115 10.68 -14.37 -6.01
C PRO A 115 9.41 -15.21 -6.21
N THR A 116 8.47 -15.16 -5.24
CA THR A 116 7.27 -16.00 -5.22
C THR A 116 5.98 -15.21 -5.08
N GLY A 117 4.86 -15.87 -5.44
CA GLY A 117 3.51 -15.29 -5.36
C GLY A 117 3.09 -14.55 -6.63
N ILE A 118 1.84 -14.11 -6.64
CA ILE A 118 1.25 -13.32 -7.74
C ILE A 118 1.48 -11.83 -7.52
N LYS A 119 1.31 -11.37 -6.28
CA LYS A 119 1.57 -9.99 -5.84
C LYS A 119 3.03 -9.91 -5.44
N ARG A 120 3.87 -9.31 -6.28
CA ARG A 120 5.34 -9.41 -6.14
C ARG A 120 6.05 -8.08 -5.98
N LEU A 121 5.41 -6.98 -6.33
CA LEU A 121 6.01 -5.66 -6.37
C LEU A 121 6.21 -5.09 -4.96
N VAL A 122 7.41 -4.58 -4.71
CA VAL A 122 7.75 -3.65 -3.63
C VAL A 122 8.21 -2.34 -4.28
N ILE A 123 7.61 -1.22 -3.89
CA ILE A 123 8.06 0.11 -4.29
C ILE A 123 8.85 0.70 -3.13
N GLU A 124 10.10 1.06 -3.38
CA GLU A 124 10.96 1.75 -2.43
C GLU A 124 11.17 3.19 -2.89
N LEU A 125 10.88 4.14 -2.00
CA LEU A 125 11.29 5.53 -2.16
C LEU A 125 12.27 5.90 -1.05
N GLU A 126 13.38 6.50 -1.45
CA GLU A 126 14.33 7.13 -0.54
C GLU A 126 14.00 8.63 -0.45
N LEU A 127 13.62 9.06 0.74
CA LEU A 127 13.38 10.45 1.10
C LEU A 127 14.60 11.03 1.84
N GLU A 128 14.53 12.28 2.26
CA GLU A 128 15.64 12.91 3.00
C GLU A 128 15.94 12.19 4.31
N ASP A 129 14.93 11.89 5.11
CA ASP A 129 15.08 11.38 6.49
C ASP A 129 14.68 9.90 6.65
N CYS A 130 14.07 9.27 5.65
CA CYS A 130 13.61 7.88 5.74
C CYS A 130 13.53 7.17 4.39
N CYS A 131 13.47 5.84 4.44
CA CYS A 131 13.10 4.98 3.31
C CYS A 131 11.67 4.47 3.50
N VAL A 132 10.87 4.50 2.45
CA VAL A 132 9.48 4.05 2.46
C VAL A 132 9.31 2.86 1.52
N PHE A 133 8.79 1.76 2.03
CA PHE A 133 8.49 0.56 1.26
C PHE A 133 6.97 0.36 1.20
N LEU A 134 6.41 0.35 0.00
CA LEU A 134 5.02 -0.01 -0.22
C LEU A 134 4.94 -1.46 -0.69
N VAL A 135 4.15 -2.27 0.01
CA VAL A 135 3.99 -3.70 -0.27
C VAL A 135 2.53 -4.09 -0.47
N HIS A 136 2.31 -5.13 -1.27
CA HIS A 136 1.07 -5.85 -1.36
C HIS A 136 1.36 -7.34 -1.36
N LEU A 137 1.26 -7.98 -0.18
CA LEU A 137 1.69 -9.35 0.00
C LEU A 137 0.66 -10.37 -0.50
N SER A 138 1.11 -11.59 -0.68
CA SER A 138 0.30 -12.70 -1.19
C SER A 138 -0.77 -13.14 -0.18
N ILE A 139 -1.96 -13.50 -0.68
CA ILE A 139 -3.02 -14.09 0.14
C ILE A 139 -2.62 -15.48 0.66
N LYS A 140 -1.81 -16.23 -0.10
CA LYS A 140 -1.34 -17.56 0.33
C LYS A 140 -0.29 -17.43 1.42
N TYR A 141 -0.53 -18.00 2.60
CA TYR A 141 0.34 -17.95 3.77
C TYR A 141 1.80 -18.28 3.44
N ARG A 142 2.07 -19.42 2.79
CA ARG A 142 3.45 -19.85 2.45
C ARG A 142 4.18 -18.79 1.62
N HIS A 143 3.55 -18.27 0.56
CA HIS A 143 4.18 -17.22 -0.26
C HIS A 143 4.40 -15.94 0.54
N ARG A 144 3.49 -15.60 1.44
CA ARG A 144 3.61 -14.42 2.30
C ARG A 144 4.80 -14.53 3.24
N GLN A 145 5.04 -15.70 3.85
CA GLN A 145 6.22 -15.91 4.70
C GLN A 145 7.53 -15.79 3.91
N GLU A 146 7.61 -16.34 2.70
CA GLU A 146 8.76 -16.17 1.81
C GLU A 146 8.96 -14.70 1.40
N GLN A 147 7.87 -13.96 1.17
CA GLN A 147 7.91 -12.53 0.86
C GLN A 147 8.36 -11.69 2.07
N LEU A 148 7.93 -12.02 3.28
CA LEU A 148 8.39 -11.37 4.51
C LEU A 148 9.88 -11.60 4.76
N ALA A 149 10.39 -12.81 4.50
CA ALA A 149 11.81 -13.08 4.60
C ALA A 149 12.64 -12.24 3.60
N HIS A 150 12.16 -12.08 2.37
CA HIS A 150 12.81 -11.22 1.37
C HIS A 150 12.70 -9.73 1.76
N LEU A 151 11.56 -9.29 2.25
CA LEU A 151 11.33 -7.92 2.71
C LEU A 151 12.25 -7.58 3.90
N HIS A 152 12.52 -8.54 4.80
CA HIS A 152 13.48 -8.38 5.88
C HIS A 152 14.87 -7.97 5.34
N GLU A 153 15.36 -8.61 4.28
CA GLU A 153 16.65 -8.25 3.68
C GLU A 153 16.66 -6.84 3.10
N LEU A 154 15.56 -6.40 2.46
CA LEU A 154 15.42 -5.04 1.95
C LEU A 154 15.45 -4.02 3.09
N VAL A 155 14.69 -4.27 4.15
CA VAL A 155 14.64 -3.39 5.34
C VAL A 155 16.00 -3.31 6.02
N ARG A 156 16.69 -4.44 6.19
CA ARG A 156 18.00 -4.51 6.85
C ARG A 156 19.08 -3.72 6.11
N THR A 157 18.98 -3.61 4.80
CA THR A 157 19.96 -2.91 3.95
C THR A 157 19.60 -1.45 3.69
N ALA A 158 18.46 -0.98 4.17
CA ALA A 158 18.04 0.42 4.01
C ALA A 158 18.99 1.36 4.77
N PRO A 159 19.44 2.47 4.15
CA PRO A 159 20.43 3.36 4.75
C PRO A 159 19.86 4.32 5.81
N LYS A 160 18.54 4.39 5.94
CA LYS A 160 17.82 5.36 6.77
C LYS A 160 16.71 4.67 7.56
N PRO A 161 16.10 5.32 8.57
CA PRO A 161 14.88 4.83 9.22
C PRO A 161 13.82 4.42 8.21
N VAL A 162 13.08 3.33 8.50
CA VAL A 162 12.22 2.66 7.54
C VAL A 162 10.76 2.80 7.92
N ILE A 163 9.92 3.04 6.92
CA ILE A 163 8.47 2.86 6.94
C ILE A 163 8.13 1.74 5.97
N VAL A 164 7.51 0.66 6.45
CA VAL A 164 6.91 -0.36 5.58
C VAL A 164 5.40 -0.25 5.69
N ALA A 165 4.74 0.03 4.58
CA ALA A 165 3.30 0.21 4.57
C ALA A 165 2.64 -0.58 3.44
N GLY A 166 1.38 -1.00 3.62
CA GLY A 166 0.68 -1.72 2.57
C GLY A 166 -0.36 -2.71 3.07
N ASP A 167 -0.85 -3.51 2.12
CA ASP A 167 -1.76 -4.63 2.38
C ASP A 167 -0.93 -5.92 2.57
N PHE A 168 -0.87 -6.38 3.80
CA PHE A 168 -0.10 -7.56 4.18
C PHE A 168 -0.91 -8.87 4.05
N ASN A 169 -2.23 -8.78 3.82
CA ASN A 169 -3.10 -9.94 3.64
C ASN A 169 -3.00 -10.99 4.76
N THR A 170 -2.83 -10.57 6.02
CA THR A 170 -2.67 -11.42 7.22
C THR A 170 -3.99 -12.05 7.68
N PHE A 171 -4.65 -12.82 6.80
CA PHE A 171 -5.96 -13.42 7.08
C PHE A 171 -5.95 -14.45 8.21
N THR A 172 -4.79 -15.04 8.55
CA THR A 172 -4.65 -15.96 9.70
C THR A 172 -4.37 -15.25 11.01
N GLY A 173 -4.25 -13.92 10.97
CA GLY A 173 -4.06 -13.07 12.13
C GLY A 173 -2.75 -12.28 12.10
N ARG A 174 -2.68 -11.26 12.92
CA ARG A 174 -1.51 -10.35 13.03
C ARG A 174 -0.23 -11.04 13.51
N ASP A 175 -0.36 -12.14 14.21
CA ASP A 175 0.79 -12.91 14.73
C ASP A 175 1.68 -13.45 13.61
N GLU A 176 1.15 -13.48 12.36
CA GLU A 176 1.95 -13.78 11.18
C GLU A 176 3.15 -12.84 10.99
N LEU A 177 3.07 -11.60 11.48
CA LEU A 177 4.12 -10.59 11.38
C LEU A 177 5.10 -10.60 12.56
N PHE A 178 4.83 -11.39 13.59
CA PHE A 178 5.63 -11.38 14.82
C PHE A 178 7.13 -11.60 14.55
N LEU A 179 7.49 -12.64 13.83
CA LEU A 179 8.90 -12.93 13.53
C LEU A 179 9.54 -11.83 12.68
N PHE A 180 8.82 -11.31 11.70
CA PHE A 180 9.28 -10.20 10.86
C PHE A 180 9.55 -8.94 11.69
N GLN A 181 8.64 -8.58 12.58
CA GLN A 181 8.80 -7.42 13.47
C GLN A 181 9.95 -7.60 14.45
N GLN A 182 10.11 -8.80 15.05
CA GLN A 182 11.24 -9.10 15.94
C GLN A 182 12.58 -9.03 15.20
N ALA A 183 12.66 -9.56 13.99
CA ALA A 183 13.89 -9.58 13.20
C ALA A 183 14.29 -8.20 12.68
N THR A 184 13.31 -7.34 12.35
CA THR A 184 13.55 -5.99 11.80
C THR A 184 13.57 -4.90 12.87
N GLY A 185 13.02 -5.15 14.06
CA GLY A 185 12.78 -4.12 15.08
C GLY A 185 11.64 -3.15 14.73
N LEU A 186 10.92 -3.38 13.63
CA LEU A 186 9.81 -2.52 13.23
C LEU A 186 8.61 -2.67 14.18
N ARG A 187 7.97 -1.55 14.47
CA ARG A 187 6.78 -1.48 15.33
C ARG A 187 5.53 -1.19 14.50
N ASN A 188 4.41 -1.84 14.83
CA ASN A 188 3.13 -1.51 14.23
C ASN A 188 2.61 -0.17 14.77
N ALA A 189 2.33 0.77 13.86
CA ALA A 189 1.73 2.06 14.19
C ALA A 189 0.30 1.91 14.74
N ASN A 190 -0.42 0.84 14.34
CA ASN A 190 -1.75 0.51 14.82
C ASN A 190 -1.71 -0.22 16.17
N THR A 191 -1.37 0.47 17.21
CA THR A 191 -1.30 -0.10 18.59
C THR A 191 -2.66 -0.54 19.14
N ARG A 192 -3.76 -0.01 18.58
CA ARG A 192 -5.14 -0.35 18.95
C ARG A 192 -5.71 -1.53 18.18
N HIS A 193 -4.96 -2.07 17.21
CA HIS A 193 -5.37 -3.17 16.34
C HIS A 193 -6.72 -2.96 15.65
N LEU A 194 -6.92 -1.74 15.14
CA LEU A 194 -8.12 -1.40 14.39
C LEU A 194 -8.15 -2.20 13.09
N ALA A 195 -9.32 -2.72 12.75
CA ALA A 195 -9.53 -3.47 11.52
C ALA A 195 -9.78 -2.54 10.32
N SER A 196 -9.19 -2.86 9.15
CA SER A 196 -9.38 -2.14 7.89
C SER A 196 -10.28 -2.87 6.89
N TYR A 197 -10.49 -4.17 7.08
CA TYR A 197 -11.18 -5.04 6.13
C TYR A 197 -12.26 -5.92 6.81
N PRO A 198 -13.39 -6.23 6.14
CA PRO A 198 -13.91 -5.53 4.97
C PRO A 198 -14.46 -4.13 5.36
N ALA A 199 -14.42 -3.17 4.45
CA ALA A 199 -14.75 -1.76 4.74
C ALA A 199 -16.12 -1.55 5.37
N ARG A 200 -17.12 -2.38 5.03
CA ARG A 200 -18.50 -2.25 5.52
C ARG A 200 -18.64 -2.63 7.00
N VAL A 201 -18.00 -3.73 7.42
CA VAL A 201 -17.98 -4.22 8.81
C VAL A 201 -16.57 -4.75 9.08
N PRO A 202 -15.62 -3.88 9.48
CA PRO A 202 -14.22 -4.28 9.65
C PRO A 202 -14.05 -5.36 10.73
N ARG A 203 -13.28 -6.41 10.39
CA ARG A 203 -13.01 -7.56 11.27
C ARG A 203 -11.56 -8.02 11.22
N ALA A 204 -10.82 -7.64 10.17
CA ALA A 204 -9.43 -8.03 9.98
C ALA A 204 -8.53 -6.81 9.82
N GLU A 205 -7.38 -6.83 10.47
CA GLU A 205 -6.27 -5.91 10.26
C GLU A 205 -5.42 -6.49 9.12
N LEU A 206 -5.60 -5.98 7.90
CA LEU A 206 -4.85 -6.42 6.71
C LEU A 206 -3.86 -5.37 6.23
N ASP A 207 -4.15 -4.10 6.50
CA ASP A 207 -3.35 -2.96 6.09
C ASP A 207 -2.53 -2.48 7.28
N PHE A 208 -1.21 -2.34 7.10
CA PHE A 208 -0.27 -2.00 8.16
C PHE A 208 0.60 -0.81 7.78
N VAL A 209 1.04 -0.08 8.81
CA VAL A 209 2.19 0.83 8.79
C VAL A 209 3.14 0.36 9.87
N LEU A 210 4.28 -0.17 9.46
CA LEU A 210 5.36 -0.61 10.36
C LEU A 210 6.49 0.41 10.27
N VAL A 211 7.02 0.83 11.42
CA VAL A 211 7.99 1.91 11.49
C VAL A 211 9.22 1.55 12.33
N SER A 212 10.38 2.04 11.93
CA SER A 212 11.62 1.96 12.71
C SER A 212 11.49 2.65 14.07
N PRO A 213 12.27 2.27 15.08
CA PRO A 213 12.24 2.89 16.41
C PRO A 213 12.46 4.41 16.41
N GLU A 214 13.20 4.93 15.44
CA GLU A 214 13.51 6.36 15.26
C GLU A 214 12.31 7.16 14.73
N ILE A 215 11.25 6.50 14.31
CA ILE A 215 10.03 7.14 13.81
C ILE A 215 8.96 7.12 14.89
N GLU A 216 8.55 8.29 15.32
CA GLU A 216 7.48 8.49 16.28
C GLU A 216 6.12 8.45 15.60
N VAL A 217 5.19 7.66 16.11
CA VAL A 217 3.79 7.64 15.68
C VAL A 217 3.04 8.67 16.50
N LEU A 218 2.53 9.72 15.85
CA LEU A 218 1.77 10.79 16.51
C LEU A 218 0.29 10.48 16.54
N ASP A 219 -0.26 9.95 15.44
CA ASP A 219 -1.64 9.50 15.36
C ASP A 219 -1.78 8.35 14.36
N PHE A 220 -2.78 7.49 14.59
CA PHE A 220 -3.17 6.42 13.68
C PHE A 220 -4.69 6.31 13.66
N ARG A 221 -5.29 6.39 12.49
CA ARG A 221 -6.74 6.33 12.30
C ARG A 221 -7.16 5.55 11.06
N ILE A 222 -8.33 4.96 11.14
CA ILE A 222 -9.00 4.26 10.03
C ILE A 222 -10.38 4.90 9.87
N PRO A 223 -10.55 5.91 8.99
CA PRO A 223 -11.83 6.57 8.78
C PRO A 223 -12.88 5.63 8.17
N ASP A 224 -14.16 5.86 8.48
CA ASP A 224 -15.28 5.07 7.93
C ASP A 224 -15.57 5.48 6.47
N VAL A 225 -14.62 5.19 5.59
CA VAL A 225 -14.73 5.42 4.15
C VAL A 225 -14.97 4.09 3.45
N ARG A 226 -15.99 4.04 2.60
CA ARG A 226 -16.48 2.79 1.97
C ARG A 226 -16.46 2.89 0.44
N LEU A 227 -15.39 3.49 -0.11
CA LEU A 227 -15.20 3.60 -1.55
C LEU A 227 -14.48 2.38 -2.16
N SER A 228 -13.94 1.49 -1.31
CA SER A 228 -13.31 0.21 -1.64
C SER A 228 -13.72 -0.85 -0.62
N ASP A 229 -13.28 -2.10 -0.81
CA ASP A 229 -13.44 -3.19 0.16
C ASP A 229 -12.52 -3.07 1.37
N HIS A 230 -11.45 -2.29 1.27
CA HIS A 230 -10.63 -1.86 2.40
C HIS A 230 -11.02 -0.45 2.84
N ARG A 231 -10.83 -0.14 4.11
CA ARG A 231 -10.79 1.24 4.61
C ARG A 231 -9.39 1.80 4.47
N PRO A 232 -9.24 3.11 4.16
CA PRO A 232 -7.93 3.73 4.18
C PRO A 232 -7.35 3.76 5.59
N ILE A 233 -6.03 3.59 5.70
CA ILE A 233 -5.29 3.83 6.93
C ILE A 233 -4.52 5.14 6.82
N ILE A 234 -4.56 5.96 7.85
CA ILE A 234 -3.89 7.25 7.94
C ILE A 234 -3.02 7.24 9.18
N CYS A 235 -1.78 7.69 9.04
CA CYS A 235 -0.80 7.70 10.11
C CYS A 235 0.01 8.99 10.05
N ASP A 236 0.03 9.73 11.16
CA ASP A 236 0.85 10.91 11.32
C ASP A 236 2.15 10.51 12.01
N LEU A 237 3.27 10.75 11.34
CA LEU A 237 4.59 10.28 11.73
C LEU A 237 5.56 11.44 11.88
N ARG A 238 6.55 11.28 12.77
CA ARG A 238 7.68 12.20 12.91
C ARG A 238 8.97 11.40 12.91
N VAL A 239 9.86 11.67 11.97
CA VAL A 239 11.22 11.12 11.97
C VAL A 239 12.05 11.92 12.98
N ARG A 240 12.66 11.24 13.95
CA ARG A 240 13.58 11.86 14.91
C ARG A 240 14.93 12.03 14.24
N SER A 241 15.40 13.25 14.07
CA SER A 241 16.74 13.49 13.54
C SER A 241 17.80 12.99 14.51
N ALA A 242 18.88 12.39 13.98
CA ALA A 242 19.99 11.86 14.80
C ALA A 242 20.63 12.93 15.71
N ALA A 243 20.54 14.21 15.38
CA ALA A 243 21.05 15.32 16.20
C ALA A 243 20.36 15.46 17.57
N ARG A 244 19.16 14.88 17.77
CA ARG A 244 18.45 14.92 19.08
C ARG A 244 18.66 13.67 19.94
N MET A 245 19.27 12.63 19.42
CA MET A 245 19.54 11.40 20.21
C MET A 245 20.83 11.50 21.05
N SER A 246 21.73 12.46 20.76
CA SER A 246 22.96 12.66 21.53
C SER A 246 22.79 13.63 22.73
N ALA A 247 21.60 14.14 22.96
CA ALA A 247 21.30 15.12 24.01
C ALA A 247 20.32 14.59 25.11
N ALA A 248 20.01 13.31 25.13
CA ALA A 248 19.23 12.62 26.16
C ALA A 248 20.04 11.46 26.75
#